data_2fade1b8d7c2644b07c244880170e616
#
_entry.id   2fade1b8d7c2644b07c244880170e616
#
_cell.length_a   1.000
_cell.length_b   1.000
_cell.length_c   1.000
_cell.angle_alpha   90.00
_cell.angle_beta   90.00
_cell.angle_gamma   90.00
#
_symmetry.space_group_name_H-M   'P 1'
#
loop_
_entity.id
_entity.type
_entity.pdbx_description
1 polymer ?
#
loop_
_entity_poly.entity_id
_entity_poly.type
_entity_poly.pdbx_seq_one_letter_code
_entity_poly.pdbx_strand_id
1 'polypeptide(L)'
;MFENLSDRLGAIYKKLKGRGVLKEADVDEALREIRIAMIEADVSLSAIKPFLKGVREKGVGQEVLKSLTPGHQMVKIVNDELISLLGGEFKELGLASSLPTVVLMAGLQGAGKTTTAGKLAKRFKDKGKSCLLVPADVYRPAAIEQLNLIGQDLDVEVYQAEGEINP
;
A
#
# COMPACT_ATOMS: atom_id res chain seq x y z
N MET A 1 -11.49 5.28 -4.30
CA MET A 1 -10.56 6.32 -3.80
C MET A 1 -9.18 6.19 -4.46
N PHE A 2 -8.50 5.03 -4.41
CA PHE A 2 -7.18 4.85 -5.04
C PHE A 2 -7.21 4.80 -6.58
N GLU A 3 -8.29 4.35 -7.22
CA GLU A 3 -8.45 4.35 -8.67
C GLU A 3 -8.30 5.76 -9.24
N ASN A 4 -8.92 6.76 -8.61
CA ASN A 4 -8.85 8.14 -9.04
C ASN A 4 -7.42 8.72 -9.00
N LEU A 5 -6.63 8.41 -7.94
CA LEU A 5 -5.23 8.83 -7.84
C LEU A 5 -4.37 8.13 -8.90
N SER A 6 -4.55 6.81 -9.09
CA SER A 6 -3.81 6.04 -10.10
C SER A 6 -4.08 6.55 -11.51
N ASP A 7 -5.34 6.83 -11.84
CA ASP A 7 -5.74 7.33 -13.16
C ASP A 7 -5.15 8.73 -13.42
N ARG A 8 -5.18 9.62 -12.42
CA ARG A 8 -4.59 10.96 -12.53
C ARG A 8 -3.07 10.90 -12.69
N LEU A 9 -2.38 10.11 -11.88
CA LEU A 9 -0.94 9.90 -12.04
C LEU A 9 -0.62 9.29 -13.41
N GLY A 10 -1.42 8.33 -13.87
CA GLY A 10 -1.31 7.73 -15.20
C GLY A 10 -1.43 8.75 -16.34
N ALA A 11 -2.38 9.70 -16.22
CA ALA A 11 -2.54 10.79 -17.19
C ALA A 11 -1.33 11.74 -17.20
N ILE A 12 -0.83 12.13 -16.02
CA ILE A 12 0.37 12.96 -15.87
C ILE A 12 1.59 12.25 -16.49
N TYR A 13 1.74 10.95 -16.24
CA TYR A 13 2.83 10.15 -16.79
C TYR A 13 2.78 10.05 -18.33
N LYS A 14 1.58 9.88 -18.92
CA LYS A 14 1.42 9.90 -20.38
C LYS A 14 1.83 11.24 -20.97
N LYS A 15 1.45 12.36 -20.32
CA LYS A 15 1.78 13.72 -20.71
C LYS A 15 3.31 13.96 -20.66
N LEU A 16 3.99 13.49 -19.61
CA LEU A 16 5.45 13.57 -19.47
C LEU A 16 6.19 12.70 -20.49
N LYS A 17 5.76 11.45 -20.69
CA LYS A 17 6.38 10.51 -21.64
C LYS A 17 6.27 11.00 -23.09
N GLY A 18 5.22 11.72 -23.45
CA GLY A 18 5.03 12.27 -24.79
C GLY A 18 5.95 13.46 -25.13
N ARG A 19 6.66 14.03 -24.16
CA ARG A 19 7.57 15.17 -24.37
C ARG A 19 8.98 14.66 -24.64
N GLY A 20 9.53 14.97 -25.81
CA GLY A 20 10.91 14.61 -26.18
C GLY A 20 11.97 15.44 -25.45
N VAL A 21 11.58 16.63 -24.96
CA VAL A 21 12.43 17.53 -24.16
C VAL A 21 11.61 18.02 -22.99
N LEU A 22 12.18 18.02 -21.78
CA LEU A 22 11.58 18.59 -20.58
C LEU A 22 12.34 19.84 -20.15
N LYS A 23 11.58 20.88 -19.78
CA LYS A 23 12.09 22.10 -19.14
C LYS A 23 11.66 22.10 -17.67
N GLU A 24 12.34 22.88 -16.84
CA GLU A 24 11.95 23.04 -15.43
C GLU A 24 10.47 23.43 -15.25
N ALA A 25 9.95 24.27 -16.12
CA ALA A 25 8.54 24.68 -16.10
C ALA A 25 7.58 23.48 -16.30
N ASP A 26 7.97 22.49 -17.11
CA ASP A 26 7.18 21.28 -17.35
C ASP A 26 7.17 20.39 -16.12
N VAL A 27 8.31 20.31 -15.41
CA VAL A 27 8.44 19.60 -14.13
C VAL A 27 7.56 20.28 -13.09
N ASP A 28 7.63 21.60 -12.95
CA ASP A 28 6.83 22.36 -12.00
C ASP A 28 5.32 22.28 -12.29
N GLU A 29 4.92 22.19 -13.57
CA GLU A 29 3.53 21.95 -13.98
C GLU A 29 3.06 20.56 -13.51
N ALA A 30 3.84 19.50 -13.79
CA ALA A 30 3.54 18.14 -13.39
C ALA A 30 3.46 18.00 -11.86
N LEU A 31 4.36 18.65 -11.12
CA LEU A 31 4.34 18.64 -9.66
C LEU A 31 3.09 19.31 -9.08
N ARG A 32 2.57 20.36 -9.72
CA ARG A 32 1.29 20.97 -9.32
C ARG A 32 0.12 20.01 -9.53
N GLU A 33 0.08 19.33 -10.68
CA GLU A 33 -0.97 18.32 -10.95
C GLU A 33 -0.90 17.15 -9.97
N ILE A 34 0.30 16.62 -9.68
CA ILE A 34 0.52 15.56 -8.69
C ILE A 34 0.06 16.01 -7.30
N ARG A 35 0.40 17.24 -6.88
CA ARG A 35 -0.03 17.79 -5.59
C ARG A 35 -1.55 17.80 -5.46
N ILE A 36 -2.26 18.26 -6.48
CA ILE A 36 -3.72 18.29 -6.49
C ILE A 36 -4.28 16.87 -6.37
N ALA A 37 -3.77 15.93 -7.16
CA ALA A 37 -4.19 14.53 -7.11
C ALA A 37 -4.00 13.88 -5.73
N MET A 38 -2.87 14.17 -5.07
CA MET A 38 -2.61 13.67 -3.72
C MET A 38 -3.52 14.30 -2.66
N ILE A 39 -3.81 15.60 -2.75
CA ILE A 39 -4.74 16.28 -1.83
C ILE A 39 -6.15 15.70 -1.98
N GLU A 40 -6.63 15.49 -3.20
CA GLU A 40 -7.94 14.90 -3.47
C GLU A 40 -8.04 13.43 -3.04
N ALA A 41 -6.90 12.75 -2.91
CA ALA A 41 -6.81 11.40 -2.34
C ALA A 41 -6.59 11.40 -0.81
N ASP A 42 -6.84 12.54 -0.13
CA ASP A 42 -6.69 12.72 1.31
C ASP A 42 -5.28 12.43 1.87
N VAL A 43 -4.24 12.57 1.04
CA VAL A 43 -2.86 12.46 1.51
C VAL A 43 -2.50 13.69 2.36
N SER A 44 -1.89 13.48 3.51
CA SER A 44 -1.54 14.57 4.42
C SER A 44 -0.52 15.54 3.82
N LEU A 45 -0.66 16.84 4.08
CA LEU A 45 0.26 17.86 3.60
C LEU A 45 1.69 17.67 4.14
N SER A 46 1.84 17.04 5.31
CA SER A 46 3.15 16.70 5.90
C SER A 46 3.91 15.66 5.07
N ALA A 47 3.19 14.77 4.37
CA ALA A 47 3.76 13.78 3.45
C ALA A 47 3.98 14.38 2.04
N ILE A 48 3.03 15.18 1.54
CA ILE A 48 3.10 15.77 0.20
C ILE A 48 4.30 16.71 0.04
N LYS A 49 4.56 17.58 1.02
CA LYS A 49 5.62 18.60 0.91
C LYS A 49 7.02 18.00 0.69
N PRO A 50 7.53 17.08 1.55
CA PRO A 50 8.85 16.48 1.35
C PRO A 50 8.92 15.66 0.07
N PHE A 51 7.86 14.93 -0.28
CA PHE A 51 7.76 14.18 -1.51
C PHE A 51 7.95 15.05 -2.76
N LEU A 52 7.17 16.14 -2.90
CA LEU A 52 7.28 17.05 -4.05
C LEU A 52 8.64 17.73 -4.10
N LYS A 53 9.23 18.06 -2.95
CA LYS A 53 10.58 18.61 -2.87
C LYS A 53 11.60 17.61 -3.43
N GLY A 54 11.57 16.36 -3.00
CA GLY A 54 12.47 15.30 -3.48
C GLY A 54 12.35 15.07 -4.98
N VAL A 55 11.11 14.99 -5.49
CA VAL A 55 10.85 14.84 -6.93
C VAL A 55 11.38 16.03 -7.71
N ARG A 56 11.19 17.27 -7.22
CA ARG A 56 11.68 18.47 -7.89
C ARG A 56 13.20 18.51 -7.96
N GLU A 57 13.87 18.31 -6.83
CA GLU A 57 15.32 18.36 -6.75
C GLU A 57 16.00 17.37 -7.72
N LYS A 58 15.45 16.17 -7.84
CA LYS A 58 15.94 15.14 -8.76
C LYS A 58 15.51 15.40 -10.21
N GLY A 59 14.28 15.89 -10.41
CA GLY A 59 13.67 16.07 -11.73
C GLY A 59 14.24 17.25 -12.54
N VAL A 60 14.70 18.31 -11.87
CA VAL A 60 15.34 19.46 -12.54
C VAL A 60 16.85 19.27 -12.75
N GLY A 61 17.41 18.13 -12.37
CA GLY A 61 18.81 17.81 -12.58
C GLY A 61 19.18 17.81 -14.07
N GLN A 62 20.37 18.31 -14.40
CA GLN A 62 20.86 18.40 -15.78
C GLN A 62 20.85 17.04 -16.51
N GLU A 63 21.10 15.96 -15.78
CA GLU A 63 21.08 14.59 -16.32
C GLU A 63 19.69 14.17 -16.79
N VAL A 64 18.65 14.62 -16.12
CA VAL A 64 17.25 14.33 -16.49
C VAL A 64 16.83 15.18 -17.68
N LEU A 65 17.04 16.49 -17.59
CA LEU A 65 16.58 17.44 -18.62
C LEU A 65 17.30 17.23 -19.97
N LYS A 66 18.56 16.81 -19.95
CA LYS A 66 19.38 16.53 -21.16
C LYS A 66 19.30 15.08 -21.63
N SER A 67 18.53 14.24 -20.95
CA SER A 67 18.36 12.82 -21.33
C SER A 67 17.63 12.68 -22.67
N LEU A 68 17.89 11.59 -23.38
CA LEU A 68 17.12 11.18 -24.56
C LEU A 68 15.68 10.72 -24.18
N THR A 69 15.44 10.38 -22.92
CA THR A 69 14.14 9.93 -22.41
C THR A 69 13.74 10.64 -21.10
N PRO A 70 13.66 11.98 -21.08
CA PRO A 70 13.48 12.73 -19.84
C PRO A 70 12.14 12.42 -19.16
N GLY A 71 11.07 12.20 -19.93
CA GLY A 71 9.77 11.82 -19.39
C GLY A 71 9.78 10.47 -18.68
N HIS A 72 10.52 9.48 -19.18
CA HIS A 72 10.67 8.19 -18.51
C HIS A 72 11.47 8.32 -17.22
N GLN A 73 12.53 9.13 -17.22
CA GLN A 73 13.30 9.39 -16.00
C GLN A 73 12.47 10.10 -14.93
N MET A 74 11.64 11.09 -15.31
CA MET A 74 10.71 11.73 -14.38
C MET A 74 9.74 10.73 -13.75
N VAL A 75 9.15 9.83 -14.55
CA VAL A 75 8.26 8.78 -14.02
C VAL A 75 8.99 7.89 -13.03
N LYS A 76 10.23 7.52 -13.33
CA LYS A 76 11.07 6.73 -12.41
C LYS A 76 11.33 7.48 -11.10
N ILE A 77 11.72 8.76 -11.17
CA ILE A 77 11.95 9.60 -9.99
C ILE A 77 10.71 9.67 -9.10
N VAL A 78 9.53 9.93 -9.70
CA VAL A 78 8.26 9.96 -8.96
C VAL A 78 7.99 8.62 -8.30
N ASN A 79 8.20 7.52 -9.00
CA ASN A 79 8.01 6.18 -8.45
C ASN A 79 8.98 5.88 -7.27
N ASP A 80 10.24 6.22 -7.41
CA ASP A 80 11.26 6.00 -6.38
C ASP A 80 10.95 6.84 -5.12
N GLU A 81 10.49 8.08 -5.29
CA GLU A 81 10.05 8.93 -4.18
C GLU A 81 8.77 8.42 -3.52
N LEU A 82 7.82 7.85 -4.28
CA LEU A 82 6.63 7.19 -3.71
C LEU A 82 7.02 5.95 -2.90
N ILE A 83 7.92 5.13 -3.39
CA ILE A 83 8.45 3.96 -2.66
C ILE A 83 9.09 4.42 -1.34
N SER A 84 9.92 5.46 -1.40
CA SER A 84 10.55 6.04 -0.20
C SER A 84 9.52 6.57 0.80
N LEU A 85 8.49 7.27 0.32
CA LEU A 85 7.38 7.79 1.14
C LEU A 85 6.59 6.67 1.83
N LEU A 86 6.41 5.53 1.15
CA LEU A 86 5.70 4.35 1.66
C LEU A 86 6.55 3.48 2.59
N GLY A 87 7.79 3.86 2.89
CA GLY A 87 8.65 3.18 3.84
C GLY A 87 9.89 2.50 3.24
N GLY A 88 10.08 2.60 1.92
CA GLY A 88 11.27 2.08 1.23
C GLY A 88 11.28 0.56 1.11
N GLU A 89 12.22 -0.09 1.77
CA GLU A 89 12.40 -1.54 1.67
C GLU A 89 11.31 -2.33 2.40
N PHE A 90 10.97 -3.50 1.86
CA PHE A 90 10.05 -4.43 2.50
C PHE A 90 10.63 -4.88 3.85
N LYS A 91 9.84 -4.72 4.92
CA LYS A 91 10.14 -5.25 6.25
C LYS A 91 9.21 -6.43 6.56
N GLU A 92 9.78 -7.52 6.98
CA GLU A 92 8.99 -8.64 7.48
C GLU A 92 8.26 -8.27 8.77
N LEU A 93 7.10 -8.93 8.98
CA LEU A 93 6.40 -8.81 10.26
C LEU A 93 7.29 -9.37 11.36
N GLY A 94 7.60 -8.53 12.35
CA GLY A 94 8.35 -8.98 13.54
C GLY A 94 7.55 -10.01 14.32
N LEU A 95 8.13 -11.18 14.53
CA LEU A 95 7.54 -12.18 15.42
C LEU A 95 8.00 -11.87 16.85
N ALA A 96 7.11 -12.14 17.82
CA ALA A 96 7.45 -11.99 19.24
C ALA A 96 8.56 -12.99 19.65
N SER A 97 9.37 -12.60 20.61
CA SER A 97 10.41 -13.48 21.17
C SER A 97 9.81 -14.63 21.98
N SER A 98 8.60 -14.46 22.52
CA SER A 98 7.82 -15.48 23.21
C SER A 98 6.59 -15.86 22.41
N LEU A 99 6.22 -17.13 22.43
CA LEU A 99 4.99 -17.63 21.78
C LEU A 99 3.78 -17.49 22.71
N PRO A 100 2.58 -17.31 22.15
CA PRO A 100 2.30 -17.09 20.72
C PRO A 100 2.55 -15.63 20.30
N THR A 101 2.90 -15.40 19.03
CA THR A 101 2.80 -14.07 18.42
C THR A 101 1.34 -13.79 18.07
N VAL A 102 0.77 -12.75 18.68
CA VAL A 102 -0.60 -12.33 18.39
C VAL A 102 -0.59 -11.18 17.38
N VAL A 103 -1.33 -11.35 16.28
CA VAL A 103 -1.48 -10.32 15.24
C VAL A 103 -2.95 -9.90 15.17
N LEU A 104 -3.25 -8.68 15.61
CA LEU A 104 -4.61 -8.12 15.53
C LEU A 104 -4.82 -7.41 14.20
N MET A 105 -5.81 -7.87 13.43
CA MET A 105 -6.24 -7.22 12.19
C MET A 105 -7.31 -6.17 12.49
N ALA A 106 -6.93 -4.88 12.46
CA ALA A 106 -7.82 -3.76 12.71
C ALA A 106 -8.11 -2.97 11.43
N GLY A 107 -9.31 -2.38 11.34
CA GLY A 107 -9.71 -1.54 10.20
C GLY A 107 -11.22 -1.43 10.04
N LEU A 108 -11.67 -0.55 9.15
CA LEU A 108 -13.08 -0.35 8.84
C LEU A 108 -13.68 -1.55 8.09
N GLN A 109 -15.01 -1.58 8.02
CA GLN A 109 -15.72 -2.59 7.23
C GLN A 109 -15.29 -2.52 5.75
N GLY A 110 -15.08 -3.67 5.10
CA GLY A 110 -14.62 -3.72 3.72
C GLY A 110 -13.11 -3.45 3.53
N ALA A 111 -12.34 -3.12 4.58
CA ALA A 111 -10.89 -2.89 4.48
C ALA A 111 -10.03 -4.14 4.19
N GLY A 112 -10.67 -5.32 4.04
CA GLY A 112 -9.96 -6.55 3.68
C GLY A 112 -9.31 -7.30 4.85
N LYS A 113 -9.72 -7.04 6.10
CA LYS A 113 -9.16 -7.70 7.31
C LYS A 113 -9.14 -9.23 7.20
N THR A 114 -10.29 -9.84 6.95
CA THR A 114 -10.45 -11.30 6.86
C THR A 114 -9.60 -11.88 5.73
N THR A 115 -9.63 -11.26 4.55
CA THR A 115 -8.82 -11.68 3.40
C THR A 115 -7.32 -11.57 3.70
N THR A 116 -6.90 -10.50 4.38
CA THR A 116 -5.49 -10.29 4.75
C THR A 116 -5.05 -11.29 5.81
N ALA A 117 -5.92 -11.60 6.80
CA ALA A 117 -5.65 -12.64 7.80
C ALA A 117 -5.39 -14.01 7.14
N GLY A 118 -6.25 -14.40 6.18
CA GLY A 118 -6.05 -15.64 5.42
C GLY A 118 -4.75 -15.66 4.61
N LYS A 119 -4.44 -14.55 3.89
CA LYS A 119 -3.17 -14.44 3.14
C LYS A 119 -1.94 -14.51 4.05
N LEU A 120 -2.02 -13.89 5.23
CA LEU A 120 -0.95 -13.90 6.21
C LEU A 120 -0.76 -15.30 6.81
N ALA A 121 -1.84 -15.98 7.18
CA ALA A 121 -1.82 -17.36 7.67
C ALA A 121 -1.18 -18.30 6.64
N LYS A 122 -1.61 -18.21 5.37
CA LYS A 122 -0.99 -18.96 4.27
C LYS A 122 0.51 -18.72 4.19
N ARG A 123 0.94 -17.46 4.20
CA ARG A 123 2.36 -17.08 4.14
C ARG A 123 3.17 -17.67 5.29
N PHE A 124 2.63 -17.69 6.51
CA PHE A 124 3.30 -18.29 7.66
C PHE A 124 3.32 -19.80 7.59
N LYS A 125 2.21 -20.43 7.15
CA LYS A 125 2.15 -21.87 6.91
C LYS A 125 3.19 -22.32 5.86
N ASP A 126 3.31 -21.58 4.74
CA ASP A 126 4.30 -21.84 3.70
C ASP A 126 5.76 -21.72 4.24
N LYS A 127 5.96 -20.97 5.31
CA LYS A 127 7.23 -20.86 6.05
C LYS A 127 7.39 -21.90 7.19
N GLY A 128 6.50 -22.88 7.26
CA GLY A 128 6.54 -23.95 8.28
C GLY A 128 6.12 -23.49 9.68
N LYS A 129 5.39 -22.37 9.81
CA LYS A 129 4.85 -21.91 11.10
C LYS A 129 3.43 -22.42 11.31
N SER A 130 3.11 -22.82 12.53
CA SER A 130 1.73 -23.10 12.94
C SER A 130 0.97 -21.78 13.11
N CYS A 131 -0.26 -21.74 12.63
CA CYS A 131 -1.14 -20.57 12.71
C CYS A 131 -2.50 -20.97 13.25
N LEU A 132 -3.10 -20.11 14.05
CA LEU A 132 -4.47 -20.20 14.51
C LEU A 132 -5.20 -18.92 14.09
N LEU A 133 -6.31 -19.07 13.38
CA LEU A 133 -7.20 -17.96 13.06
C LEU A 133 -8.23 -17.80 14.17
N VAL A 134 -8.41 -16.59 14.68
CA VAL A 134 -9.36 -16.30 15.74
C VAL A 134 -10.41 -15.31 15.25
N PRO A 135 -11.70 -15.68 15.17
CA PRO A 135 -12.76 -14.76 14.81
C PRO A 135 -13.02 -13.78 15.95
N ALA A 136 -12.68 -12.50 15.74
CA ALA A 136 -12.93 -11.44 16.71
C ALA A 136 -14.17 -10.58 16.37
N ASP A 137 -14.81 -10.82 15.23
CA ASP A 137 -16.07 -10.18 14.83
C ASP A 137 -17.25 -11.07 15.29
N VAL A 138 -17.48 -11.05 16.59
CA VAL A 138 -18.46 -11.95 17.24
C VAL A 138 -19.92 -11.54 17.03
N TYR A 139 -20.16 -10.30 16.58
CA TYR A 139 -21.52 -9.77 16.34
C TYR A 139 -22.10 -10.20 14.98
N ARG A 140 -21.26 -10.71 14.06
CA ARG A 140 -21.71 -11.10 12.72
C ARG A 140 -21.44 -12.58 12.46
N PRO A 141 -22.47 -13.44 12.56
CA PRO A 141 -22.30 -14.88 12.32
C PRO A 141 -21.65 -15.21 10.97
N ALA A 142 -22.02 -14.48 9.90
CA ALA A 142 -21.43 -14.65 8.58
C ALA A 142 -19.91 -14.34 8.53
N ALA A 143 -19.38 -13.51 9.43
CA ALA A 143 -17.94 -13.23 9.48
C ALA A 143 -17.17 -14.42 10.08
N ILE A 144 -17.76 -15.10 11.05
CA ILE A 144 -17.20 -16.33 11.65
C ILE A 144 -17.18 -17.43 10.60
N GLU A 145 -18.31 -17.65 9.92
CA GLU A 145 -18.43 -18.66 8.85
C GLU A 145 -17.43 -18.40 7.71
N GLN A 146 -17.28 -17.16 7.28
CA GLN A 146 -16.29 -16.77 6.27
C GLN A 146 -14.85 -17.13 6.72
N LEU A 147 -14.50 -16.88 7.97
CA LEU A 147 -13.17 -17.22 8.49
C LEU A 147 -12.96 -18.73 8.56
N ASN A 148 -14.01 -19.49 8.93
CA ASN A 148 -13.98 -20.95 8.94
C ASN A 148 -13.73 -21.53 7.53
N LEU A 149 -14.40 -21.01 6.51
CA LEU A 149 -14.18 -21.42 5.13
C LEU A 149 -12.73 -21.15 4.69
N ILE A 150 -12.20 -19.96 5.01
CA ILE A 150 -10.80 -19.63 4.72
C ILE A 150 -9.85 -20.59 5.43
N GLY A 151 -10.12 -20.92 6.68
CA GLY A 151 -9.31 -21.89 7.44
C GLY A 151 -9.32 -23.28 6.80
N GLN A 152 -10.47 -23.74 6.37
CA GLN A 152 -10.62 -25.03 5.66
C GLN A 152 -9.86 -25.03 4.33
N ASP A 153 -10.01 -23.99 3.51
CA ASP A 153 -9.33 -23.87 2.21
C ASP A 153 -7.81 -23.86 2.35
N LEU A 154 -7.31 -23.26 3.42
CA LEU A 154 -5.88 -23.14 3.69
C LEU A 154 -5.32 -24.28 4.54
N ASP A 155 -6.17 -25.18 5.05
CA ASP A 155 -5.83 -26.16 6.05
C ASP A 155 -5.10 -25.50 7.24
N VAL A 156 -5.74 -24.49 7.82
CA VAL A 156 -5.31 -23.72 8.99
C VAL A 156 -6.41 -23.77 10.02
N GLU A 157 -6.04 -24.08 11.26
CA GLU A 157 -6.98 -24.17 12.37
C GLU A 157 -7.66 -22.82 12.64
N VAL A 158 -8.98 -22.89 12.91
CA VAL A 158 -9.80 -21.74 13.31
C VAL A 158 -10.31 -21.99 14.71
N TYR A 159 -10.08 -21.03 15.61
CA TYR A 159 -10.60 -21.11 16.98
C TYR A 159 -12.12 -21.16 16.99
N GLN A 160 -12.67 -22.17 17.64
CA GLN A 160 -14.10 -22.31 17.86
C GLN A 160 -14.40 -21.91 19.32
N ALA A 161 -15.15 -20.82 19.48
CA ALA A 161 -15.61 -20.44 20.81
C ALA A 161 -16.72 -21.36 21.26
N GLU A 162 -16.51 -22.05 22.37
CA GLU A 162 -17.55 -22.85 23.04
C GLU A 162 -18.37 -21.94 23.96
N GLY A 163 -19.68 -21.86 23.75
CA GLY A 163 -20.63 -21.11 24.60
C GLY A 163 -21.03 -19.77 24.06
N GLU A 164 -21.75 -18.98 24.86
CA GLU A 164 -22.13 -17.58 24.52
C GLU A 164 -20.88 -16.73 24.46
N ILE A 165 -20.62 -16.20 23.27
CA ILE A 165 -19.54 -15.23 23.06
C ILE A 165 -20.03 -13.89 23.63
N ASN A 166 -19.63 -13.58 24.84
CA ASN A 166 -19.86 -12.29 25.45
C ASN A 166 -18.64 -11.41 25.13
N PRO A 167 -18.82 -10.31 24.38
CA PRO A 167 -17.72 -9.44 23.96
C PRO A 167 -17.07 -8.69 25.13
#